data_13b22bfb6733a6775344ea49233bab59
#
_entry.id   13b22bfb6733a6775344ea49233bab59
#
_cell.length_a   1.000
_cell.length_b   1.000
_cell.length_c   1.000
_cell.angle_alpha   90.00
_cell.angle_beta   90.00
_cell.angle_gamma   90.00
#
_symmetry.space_group_name_H-M   'P 1'
#
loop_
_entity.id
_entity.type
_entity.pdbx_description
1 polymer ?
#
loop_
_entity_poly.entity_id
_entity_poly.type
_entity_poly.pdbx_seq_one_letter_code
_entity_poly.pdbx_strand_id
1 'polypeptide(L)'
;MITLKNFRFLDIGSGSGYLTVCLSKLINDQGIVVGIEHIPELFQKGKKNIEKHHKNLLDEKKIVLLNCDGRNGYNQLGPYQLIHVGAAAEKVPKVLVDQLDKGGRMFIPIGLDLDNQWIYVVDKDLNGNVTMKKTISVCYVLLTSKEKQLRGEC
;
A
#
# COMPACT_ATOMS: atom_id res chain seq x y z
N MET A 1 -3.46 19.45 14.95
CA MET A 1 -4.19 18.21 15.24
C MET A 1 -4.57 17.58 13.90
N ILE A 2 -4.04 16.40 13.56
CA ILE A 2 -4.39 15.69 12.33
C ILE A 2 -5.81 15.17 12.52
N THR A 3 -6.77 15.71 11.78
CA THR A 3 -8.14 15.20 11.80
C THR A 3 -8.20 13.94 10.94
N LEU A 4 -8.56 12.81 11.53
CA LEU A 4 -8.67 11.51 10.83
C LEU A 4 -9.63 11.53 9.63
N LYS A 5 -10.54 12.49 9.55
CA LYS A 5 -11.52 12.64 8.45
C LYS A 5 -10.92 12.78 7.05
N ASN A 6 -9.68 13.24 6.95
CA ASN A 6 -8.99 13.41 5.66
C ASN A 6 -7.81 12.44 5.49
N PHE A 7 -7.72 11.42 6.36
CA PHE A 7 -6.61 10.47 6.30
C PHE A 7 -6.74 9.57 5.08
N ARG A 8 -5.65 9.41 4.33
CA ARG A 8 -5.60 8.58 3.14
C ARG A 8 -4.47 7.59 3.26
N PHE A 9 -4.82 6.32 3.19
CA PHE A 9 -3.89 5.22 3.11
C PHE A 9 -3.82 4.67 1.69
N LEU A 10 -2.63 4.24 1.27
CA LEU A 10 -2.42 3.43 0.09
C LEU A 10 -1.85 2.08 0.51
N ASP A 11 -2.54 1.00 0.15
CA ASP A 11 -2.16 -0.38 0.42
C ASP A 11 -1.84 -1.09 -0.91
N ILE A 12 -0.56 -1.20 -1.25
CA ILE A 12 -0.08 -1.82 -2.48
C ILE A 12 0.15 -3.32 -2.23
N GLY A 13 -0.52 -4.16 -3.02
CA GLY A 13 -0.59 -5.60 -2.80
C GLY A 13 -1.66 -5.94 -1.77
N SER A 14 -2.88 -5.43 -1.96
CA SER A 14 -3.98 -5.61 -1.00
C SER A 14 -4.44 -7.06 -0.83
N GLY A 15 -4.16 -7.93 -1.81
CA GLY A 15 -4.35 -9.38 -1.75
C GLY A 15 -5.74 -9.80 -1.25
N SER A 16 -5.79 -10.40 -0.07
CA SER A 16 -7.04 -10.84 0.57
C SER A 16 -7.96 -9.71 1.05
N GLY A 17 -7.49 -8.47 1.07
CA GLY A 17 -8.18 -7.31 1.60
C GLY A 17 -8.13 -7.18 3.13
N TYR A 18 -7.47 -8.10 3.83
CA TYR A 18 -7.42 -8.11 5.29
C TYR A 18 -6.75 -6.85 5.85
N LEU A 19 -5.52 -6.55 5.39
CA LEU A 19 -4.79 -5.37 5.88
C LEU A 19 -5.51 -4.08 5.49
N THR A 20 -6.08 -4.01 4.30
CA THR A 20 -6.88 -2.86 3.84
C THR A 20 -8.02 -2.54 4.81
N VAL A 21 -8.75 -3.57 5.30
CA VAL A 21 -9.79 -3.41 6.32
C VAL A 21 -9.19 -2.98 7.65
N CYS A 22 -8.09 -3.59 8.10
CA CYS A 22 -7.43 -3.21 9.35
C CYS A 22 -7.01 -1.73 9.34
N LEU A 23 -6.45 -1.26 8.22
CA LEU A 23 -6.06 0.15 8.05
C LEU A 23 -7.27 1.09 8.13
N SER A 24 -8.42 0.71 7.55
CA SER A 24 -9.66 1.49 7.68
C SER A 24 -10.12 1.57 9.14
N LYS A 25 -10.09 0.44 9.86
CA LYS A 25 -10.46 0.40 11.29
C LYS A 25 -9.53 1.23 12.16
N LEU A 26 -8.23 1.27 11.87
CA LEU A 26 -7.26 2.09 12.61
C LEU A 26 -7.59 3.59 12.58
N ILE A 27 -8.24 4.07 11.53
CA ILE A 27 -8.71 5.45 11.41
C ILE A 27 -10.21 5.60 11.71
N ASN A 28 -10.79 4.62 12.40
CA ASN A 28 -12.21 4.58 12.76
C ASN A 28 -13.14 4.79 11.54
N ASP A 29 -12.76 4.28 10.37
CA ASP A 29 -13.46 4.43 9.10
C ASP A 29 -13.75 5.90 8.70
N GLN A 30 -12.94 6.84 9.19
CA GLN A 30 -13.14 8.29 8.93
C GLN A 30 -12.37 8.81 7.71
N GLY A 31 -11.38 8.03 7.24
CA GLY A 31 -10.58 8.35 6.06
C GLY A 31 -10.90 7.46 4.88
N ILE A 32 -9.97 7.41 3.92
CA ILE A 32 -10.04 6.54 2.74
C ILE A 32 -8.83 5.62 2.72
N VAL A 33 -9.06 4.34 2.50
CA VAL A 33 -7.99 3.36 2.22
C VAL A 33 -8.12 2.91 0.78
N VAL A 34 -7.08 3.12 0.00
CA VAL A 34 -6.98 2.65 -1.39
C VAL A 34 -6.17 1.37 -1.41
N GLY A 35 -6.79 0.25 -1.77
CA GLY A 35 -6.13 -1.04 -1.94
C GLY A 35 -5.89 -1.32 -3.42
N ILE A 36 -4.63 -1.60 -3.79
CA ILE A 36 -4.25 -1.97 -5.15
C ILE A 36 -3.82 -3.43 -5.20
N GLU A 37 -4.40 -4.19 -6.12
CA GLU A 37 -3.99 -5.55 -6.43
C GLU A 37 -3.94 -5.75 -7.94
N HIS A 38 -2.79 -6.22 -8.46
CA HIS A 38 -2.63 -6.36 -9.91
C HIS A 38 -3.06 -7.72 -10.44
N ILE A 39 -3.18 -8.75 -9.58
CA ILE A 39 -3.68 -10.07 -9.96
C ILE A 39 -5.20 -10.08 -9.88
N PRO A 40 -5.94 -10.21 -11.02
CA PRO A 40 -7.40 -10.10 -11.02
C PRO A 40 -8.09 -11.09 -10.10
N GLU A 41 -7.59 -12.31 -10.01
CA GLU A 41 -8.15 -13.37 -9.16
C GLU A 41 -8.03 -13.01 -7.67
N LEU A 42 -6.88 -12.47 -7.26
CA LEU A 42 -6.66 -12.00 -5.89
C LEU A 42 -7.49 -10.76 -5.59
N PHE A 43 -7.57 -9.82 -6.53
CA PHE A 43 -8.45 -8.65 -6.43
C PHE A 43 -9.90 -9.05 -6.19
N GLN A 44 -10.45 -9.99 -7.00
CA GLN A 44 -11.82 -10.47 -6.84
C GLN A 44 -12.03 -11.19 -5.51
N LYS A 45 -11.04 -11.99 -5.08
CA LYS A 45 -11.06 -12.66 -3.77
C LYS A 45 -11.08 -11.65 -2.63
N GLY A 46 -10.19 -10.66 -2.67
CA GLY A 46 -10.12 -9.59 -1.66
C GLY A 46 -11.44 -8.80 -1.58
N LYS A 47 -12.00 -8.43 -2.74
CA LYS A 47 -13.28 -7.74 -2.80
C LYS A 47 -14.40 -8.56 -2.16
N LYS A 48 -14.56 -9.85 -2.50
CA LYS A 48 -15.55 -10.76 -1.91
C LYS A 48 -15.36 -10.90 -0.40
N ASN A 49 -14.12 -10.99 0.09
CA ASN A 49 -13.83 -11.08 1.52
C ASN A 49 -14.32 -9.83 2.26
N ILE A 50 -14.07 -8.64 1.71
CA ILE A 50 -14.53 -7.37 2.31
C ILE A 50 -16.06 -7.28 2.25
N GLU A 51 -16.67 -7.62 1.11
CA GLU A 51 -18.14 -7.62 0.93
C GLU A 51 -18.84 -8.49 1.96
N LYS A 52 -18.25 -9.62 2.35
CA LYS A 52 -18.85 -10.58 3.28
C LYS A 52 -19.12 -10.00 4.68
N HIS A 53 -18.22 -9.13 5.18
CA HIS A 53 -18.30 -8.65 6.57
C HIS A 53 -18.23 -7.13 6.71
N HIS A 54 -17.81 -6.42 5.66
CA HIS A 54 -17.51 -4.98 5.68
C HIS A 54 -17.99 -4.28 4.40
N LYS A 55 -19.10 -4.75 3.81
CA LYS A 55 -19.64 -4.21 2.56
C LYS A 55 -19.91 -2.70 2.64
N ASN A 56 -20.35 -2.22 3.80
CA ASN A 56 -20.56 -0.80 4.06
C ASN A 56 -19.32 0.06 3.78
N LEU A 57 -18.11 -0.44 4.04
CA LEU A 57 -16.87 0.31 3.79
C LEU A 57 -16.61 0.54 2.29
N LEU A 58 -17.06 -0.40 1.45
CA LEU A 58 -17.01 -0.25 -0.01
C LEU A 58 -18.13 0.69 -0.50
N ASP A 59 -19.36 0.50 -0.02
CA ASP A 59 -20.53 1.28 -0.43
C ASP A 59 -20.35 2.78 -0.06
N GLU A 60 -19.77 3.07 1.10
CA GLU A 60 -19.46 4.42 1.59
C GLU A 60 -18.12 4.97 1.04
N LYS A 61 -17.43 4.23 0.19
CA LYS A 61 -16.10 4.59 -0.35
C LYS A 61 -15.03 4.86 0.72
N LYS A 62 -15.15 4.22 1.89
CA LYS A 62 -14.10 4.22 2.91
C LYS A 62 -12.95 3.30 2.52
N ILE A 63 -13.26 2.27 1.75
CA ILE A 63 -12.28 1.43 1.04
C ILE A 63 -12.55 1.54 -0.45
N VAL A 64 -11.50 1.81 -1.22
CA VAL A 64 -11.51 1.83 -2.68
C VAL A 64 -10.55 0.75 -3.16
N LEU A 65 -11.05 -0.29 -3.82
CA LEU A 65 -10.21 -1.35 -4.39
C LEU A 65 -9.99 -1.12 -5.87
N LEU A 66 -8.75 -1.27 -6.32
CA LEU A 66 -8.34 -1.07 -7.70
C LEU A 66 -7.56 -2.29 -8.22
N ASN A 67 -7.94 -2.78 -9.40
CA ASN A 67 -7.16 -3.80 -10.10
C ASN A 67 -6.21 -3.10 -11.09
N CYS A 68 -5.02 -2.74 -10.62
CA CYS A 68 -4.02 -2.07 -11.44
C CYS A 68 -2.59 -2.30 -10.90
N ASP A 69 -1.60 -1.79 -11.62
CA ASP A 69 -0.18 -1.92 -11.25
C ASP A 69 0.20 -0.99 -10.10
N GLY A 70 0.45 -1.58 -8.93
CA GLY A 70 0.82 -0.85 -7.71
C GLY A 70 2.16 -0.11 -7.76
N ARG A 71 3.05 -0.44 -8.72
CA ARG A 71 4.32 0.27 -8.91
C ARG A 71 4.14 1.74 -9.23
N ASN A 72 2.99 2.10 -9.80
CA ASN A 72 2.62 3.47 -10.15
C ASN A 72 1.89 4.22 -9.02
N GLY A 73 1.54 3.51 -7.93
CA GLY A 73 0.64 4.05 -6.92
C GLY A 73 -0.73 4.42 -7.50
N TYR A 74 -1.39 5.42 -6.92
CA TYR A 74 -2.65 5.96 -7.42
C TYR A 74 -2.80 7.43 -7.08
N ASN A 75 -2.24 8.28 -7.92
CA ASN A 75 -2.14 9.73 -7.67
C ASN A 75 -3.51 10.44 -7.57
N GLN A 76 -4.55 9.89 -8.19
CA GLN A 76 -5.90 10.50 -8.23
C GLN A 76 -6.55 10.64 -6.85
N LEU A 77 -6.18 9.78 -5.90
CA LEU A 77 -6.67 9.83 -4.51
C LEU A 77 -5.58 10.23 -3.49
N GLY A 78 -4.39 10.62 -3.97
CA GLY A 78 -3.31 11.16 -3.16
C GLY A 78 -3.53 12.65 -2.78
N PRO A 79 -2.58 13.27 -2.04
CA PRO A 79 -1.44 12.59 -1.41
C PRO A 79 -1.86 11.71 -0.22
N TYR A 80 -0.97 10.77 0.16
CA TYR A 80 -1.24 9.78 1.21
C TYR A 80 -0.44 10.06 2.47
N GLN A 81 -1.07 10.00 3.64
CA GLN A 81 -0.41 10.08 4.93
C GLN A 81 0.31 8.77 5.28
N LEU A 82 -0.19 7.65 4.75
CA LEU A 82 0.49 6.38 4.87
C LEU A 82 0.47 5.61 3.55
N ILE A 83 1.62 5.03 3.20
CA ILE A 83 1.75 4.06 2.11
C ILE A 83 2.32 2.76 2.69
N HIS A 84 1.62 1.65 2.49
CA HIS A 84 2.12 0.31 2.75
C HIS A 84 2.40 -0.38 1.42
N VAL A 85 3.55 -1.03 1.31
CA VAL A 85 3.92 -1.82 0.13
C VAL A 85 4.13 -3.27 0.55
N GLY A 86 3.25 -4.15 0.09
CA GLY A 86 3.22 -5.57 0.43
C GLY A 86 4.10 -6.45 -0.48
N ALA A 87 5.08 -5.85 -1.17
CA ALA A 87 6.04 -6.56 -2.03
C ALA A 87 7.38 -5.83 -2.03
N ALA A 88 8.49 -6.57 -2.17
CA ALA A 88 9.85 -6.01 -2.10
C ALA A 88 10.26 -5.34 -3.40
N ALA A 89 10.74 -4.10 -3.32
CA ALA A 89 11.30 -3.35 -4.45
C ALA A 89 12.83 -3.40 -4.43
N GLU A 90 13.45 -3.22 -5.59
CA GLU A 90 14.91 -3.07 -5.69
C GLU A 90 15.41 -1.84 -4.92
N LYS A 91 14.67 -0.76 -5.03
CA LYS A 91 14.92 0.53 -4.37
C LYS A 91 13.63 1.24 -4.10
N VAL A 92 13.64 2.25 -3.24
CA VAL A 92 12.45 3.07 -2.94
C VAL A 92 11.97 3.76 -4.23
N PRO A 93 10.72 3.47 -4.70
CA PRO A 93 10.22 4.06 -5.93
C PRO A 93 9.90 5.54 -5.74
N LYS A 94 10.55 6.40 -6.56
CA LYS A 94 10.30 7.85 -6.50
C LYS A 94 8.82 8.20 -6.67
N VAL A 95 8.12 7.50 -7.56
CA VAL A 95 6.69 7.74 -7.82
C VAL A 95 5.82 7.58 -6.58
N LEU A 96 6.17 6.67 -5.66
CA LEU A 96 5.46 6.49 -4.40
C LEU A 96 5.84 7.56 -3.38
N VAL A 97 7.11 7.96 -3.33
CA VAL A 97 7.58 9.07 -2.49
C VAL A 97 6.90 10.38 -2.88
N ASP A 98 6.71 10.61 -4.19
CA ASP A 98 6.03 11.81 -4.70
C ASP A 98 4.56 11.85 -4.26
N GLN A 99 3.90 10.69 -4.13
CA GLN A 99 2.52 10.55 -3.64
C GLN A 99 2.39 10.56 -2.12
N LEU A 100 3.50 10.50 -1.39
CA LEU A 100 3.50 10.63 0.07
C LEU A 100 3.27 12.09 0.46
N ASP A 101 2.32 12.31 1.37
CA ASP A 101 2.01 13.65 1.87
C ASP A 101 3.15 14.21 2.73
N LYS A 102 3.17 15.50 2.93
CA LYS A 102 4.04 16.14 3.93
C LYS A 102 3.62 15.69 5.34
N GLY A 103 4.60 15.20 6.10
CA GLY A 103 4.33 14.52 7.38
C GLY A 103 3.92 13.06 7.22
N GLY A 104 3.91 12.53 6.00
CA GLY A 104 3.52 11.15 5.70
C GLY A 104 4.65 10.14 5.86
N ARG A 105 4.28 8.86 5.93
CA ARG A 105 5.18 7.72 6.14
C ARG A 105 4.87 6.58 5.17
N MET A 106 5.93 5.93 4.67
CA MET A 106 5.80 4.72 3.89
C MET A 106 6.58 3.57 4.53
N PHE A 107 5.99 2.38 4.52
CA PHE A 107 6.63 1.11 4.85
C PHE A 107 6.80 0.31 3.58
N ILE A 108 8.04 -0.05 3.26
CA ILE A 108 8.36 -0.77 2.03
C ILE A 108 9.51 -1.76 2.26
N PRO A 109 9.35 -3.05 1.86
CA PRO A 109 10.45 -3.97 1.81
C PRO A 109 11.38 -3.61 0.64
N ILE A 110 12.69 -3.59 0.88
CA ILE A 110 13.71 -3.34 -0.14
C ILE A 110 14.70 -4.51 -0.16
N GLY A 111 14.99 -5.02 -1.34
CA GLY A 111 15.93 -6.11 -1.63
C GLY A 111 15.42 -6.99 -2.76
N LEU A 112 16.34 -7.49 -3.62
CA LEU A 112 16.02 -8.37 -4.73
C LEU A 112 16.08 -9.85 -4.34
N ASP A 113 16.95 -10.19 -3.39
CA ASP A 113 17.12 -11.55 -2.91
C ASP A 113 16.22 -11.81 -1.71
N LEU A 114 15.58 -12.98 -1.67
CA LEU A 114 14.70 -13.38 -0.57
C LEU A 114 15.39 -13.36 0.81
N ASP A 115 16.70 -13.58 0.84
CA ASP A 115 17.49 -13.61 2.08
C ASP A 115 18.03 -12.25 2.53
N ASN A 116 17.87 -11.18 1.71
CA ASN A 116 18.45 -9.86 1.94
C ASN A 116 17.44 -8.71 1.83
N GLN A 117 16.21 -8.96 2.23
CA GLN A 117 15.18 -7.92 2.25
C GLN A 117 15.03 -7.32 3.65
N TRP A 118 14.79 -6.00 3.68
CA TRP A 118 14.58 -5.25 4.91
C TRP A 118 13.42 -4.29 4.75
N ILE A 119 12.61 -4.14 5.80
CA ILE A 119 11.63 -3.05 5.82
C ILE A 119 12.37 -1.72 5.97
N TYR A 120 12.09 -0.81 5.06
CA TYR A 120 12.45 0.59 5.18
C TYR A 120 11.23 1.40 5.59
N VAL A 121 11.44 2.26 6.57
CA VAL A 121 10.52 3.33 6.92
C VAL A 121 11.00 4.57 6.21
N VAL A 122 10.17 5.12 5.34
CA VAL A 122 10.44 6.35 4.59
C VAL A 122 9.52 7.43 5.12
N ASP A 123 10.10 8.48 5.66
CA ASP A 123 9.37 9.64 6.20
C ASP A 123 9.58 10.86 5.32
N LYS A 124 8.50 11.59 5.06
CA LYS A 124 8.54 12.88 4.40
C LYS A 124 8.13 13.94 5.42
N ASP A 125 9.04 14.82 5.78
CA ASP A 125 8.77 15.87 6.77
C ASP A 125 7.83 16.96 6.21
N LEU A 126 7.45 17.92 7.07
CA LEU A 126 6.56 19.02 6.69
C LEU A 126 7.19 19.98 5.67
N ASN A 127 8.52 19.98 5.54
CA ASN A 127 9.26 20.75 4.55
C ASN A 127 9.38 20.01 3.21
N GLY A 128 9.08 18.69 3.20
CA GLY A 128 9.19 17.83 2.03
C GLY A 128 10.52 17.07 1.96
N ASN A 129 11.39 17.15 2.97
CA ASN A 129 12.61 16.36 3.04
C ASN A 129 12.28 14.90 3.31
N VAL A 130 13.00 14.00 2.66
CA VAL A 130 12.78 12.55 2.76
C VAL A 130 13.91 11.90 3.52
N THR A 131 13.56 11.13 4.54
CA THR A 131 14.50 10.31 5.31
C THR A 131 14.11 8.85 5.21
N MET A 132 15.10 7.95 5.27
CA MET A 132 14.90 6.51 5.18
C MET A 132 15.61 5.82 6.32
N LYS A 133 14.91 4.91 6.99
CA LYS A 133 15.45 4.10 8.09
C LYS A 133 15.23 2.62 7.81
N LYS A 134 16.33 1.88 7.71
CA LYS A 134 16.34 0.42 7.68
C LYS A 134 15.93 -0.14 9.05
N THR A 135 15.03 -1.14 9.09
CA THR A 135 14.50 -1.66 10.36
C THR A 135 14.73 -3.17 10.52
N ILE A 136 13.78 -4.02 10.14
CA ILE A 136 13.81 -5.46 10.36
C ILE A 136 14.05 -6.22 9.05
N SER A 137 14.70 -7.37 9.13
CA SER A 137 14.82 -8.30 8.01
C SER A 137 13.50 -9.01 7.76
N VAL A 138 13.17 -9.21 6.50
CA VAL A 138 11.90 -9.79 6.04
C VAL A 138 12.11 -10.64 4.80
N CYS A 139 11.07 -11.40 4.43
CA CYS A 139 11.00 -12.14 3.17
C CYS A 139 9.65 -11.88 2.51
N TYR A 140 9.67 -11.13 1.42
CA TYR A 140 8.49 -10.77 0.61
C TYR A 140 8.67 -11.20 -0.83
N VAL A 141 7.54 -11.41 -1.53
CA VAL A 141 7.54 -11.51 -3.00
C VAL A 141 8.01 -10.19 -3.62
N LEU A 142 8.59 -10.25 -4.81
CA LEU A 142 9.09 -9.04 -5.48
C LEU A 142 7.95 -8.18 -6.02
N LEU A 143 8.12 -6.87 -5.94
CA LEU A 143 7.25 -5.87 -6.58
C LEU A 143 7.57 -5.84 -8.08
N THR A 144 6.84 -6.64 -8.83
CA THR A 144 7.09 -6.90 -10.25
C THR A 144 5.84 -6.68 -11.10
N SER A 145 5.93 -6.88 -12.42
CA SER A 145 4.76 -6.86 -13.28
C SER A 145 3.90 -8.12 -13.10
N LYS A 146 2.61 -8.01 -13.39
CA LYS A 146 1.67 -9.13 -13.36
C LYS A 146 2.18 -10.32 -14.18
N GLU A 147 2.69 -10.06 -15.38
CA GLU A 147 3.18 -11.09 -16.30
C GLU A 147 4.36 -11.88 -15.72
N LYS A 148 5.31 -11.20 -15.07
CA LYS A 148 6.44 -11.84 -14.40
C LYS A 148 5.98 -12.67 -13.21
N GLN A 149 5.09 -12.11 -12.37
CA GLN A 149 4.58 -12.81 -11.20
C GLN A 149 3.82 -14.08 -11.58
N LEU A 150 2.97 -14.04 -12.62
CA LEU A 150 2.22 -15.21 -13.09
C LEU A 150 3.12 -16.30 -13.72
N ARG A 151 4.29 -15.93 -14.25
CA ARG A 151 5.30 -16.87 -14.76
C ARG A 151 6.20 -17.45 -13.67
N GLY A 152 6.07 -16.99 -12.42
CA GLY A 152 6.97 -17.38 -11.34
C GLY A 152 8.39 -16.83 -11.49
N GLU A 153 8.58 -15.79 -12.31
CA GLU A 153 9.84 -15.08 -12.47
C GLU A 153 9.98 -14.03 -11.35
N CYS A 154 10.50 -14.45 -10.20
CA CYS A 154 10.79 -13.59 -9.05
C CYS A 154 12.29 -13.28 -8.98
#